data_8d2667e1d90a5381699cace3c4956263
#
_entry.id   8d2667e1d90a5381699cace3c4956263
#
_cell.length_a   1.000
_cell.length_b   1.000
_cell.length_c   1.000
_cell.angle_alpha   90.00
_cell.angle_beta   90.00
_cell.angle_gamma   90.00
#
_symmetry.space_group_name_H-M   'P 1'
#
loop_
_entity.id
_entity.type
_entity.pdbx_description
1 polymer ?
#
loop_
_entity_poly.entity_id
_entity_poly.type
_entity_poly.pdbx_seq_one_letter_code
_entity_poly.pdbx_strand_id
1 'polypeptide(L)'
;MGKEWIANLAQEIRQKGHEAAENYGRSQHRAEIATTQGKQFFTAFVISLEEDVNEIKRQLQGDVTSSDTIFQSIAPTEVKLTRSRFPWFDATITHQDPDIVLDYAKGLGVAGDPALDRKTCHFSFHVSDDDVLSVQESFNDNPRQFHQPEELARHIVQLLFQL
;
A
#
# COMPACT_ATOMS: atom_id res chain seq x y z
N MET A 1 5.06 56.61 20.72
CA MET A 1 3.90 55.84 21.06
C MET A 1 3.20 55.15 19.87
N GLY A 2 3.37 55.53 18.70
CA GLY A 2 2.49 55.08 17.63
C GLY A 2 2.86 53.84 16.84
N LYS A 3 4.06 53.26 16.98
CA LYS A 3 4.54 52.22 16.01
C LYS A 3 5.09 50.93 16.64
N GLU A 4 4.91 50.72 17.93
CA GLU A 4 5.32 49.50 18.60
C GLU A 4 4.59 48.26 18.06
N TRP A 5 3.34 48.41 17.71
CA TRP A 5 2.52 47.34 17.12
C TRP A 5 3.08 46.88 15.78
N ILE A 6 3.70 47.77 15.00
CA ILE A 6 4.33 47.42 13.72
C ILE A 6 5.55 46.53 13.97
N ALA A 7 6.38 46.86 14.95
CA ALA A 7 7.53 46.06 15.32
C ALA A 7 7.09 44.66 15.79
N ASN A 8 6.03 44.60 16.60
CA ASN A 8 5.48 43.33 17.07
C ASN A 8 4.91 42.50 15.91
N LEU A 9 4.18 43.11 14.99
CA LEU A 9 3.64 42.48 13.82
C LEU A 9 4.75 41.92 12.91
N ALA A 10 5.81 42.72 12.69
CA ALA A 10 6.94 42.28 11.89
C ALA A 10 7.65 41.09 12.52
N GLN A 11 7.79 41.07 13.84
CA GLN A 11 8.39 39.93 14.56
C GLN A 11 7.51 38.70 14.46
N GLU A 12 6.20 38.85 14.59
CA GLU A 12 5.25 37.76 14.43
C GLU A 12 5.31 37.17 13.03
N ILE A 13 5.36 37.98 11.98
CA ILE A 13 5.50 37.55 10.59
C ILE A 13 6.79 36.76 10.38
N ARG A 14 7.92 37.25 10.95
CA ARG A 14 9.20 36.55 10.85
C ARG A 14 9.13 35.17 11.52
N GLN A 15 8.55 35.11 12.73
CA GLN A 15 8.44 33.89 13.50
C GLN A 15 7.56 32.87 12.74
N LYS A 16 6.40 33.29 12.26
CA LYS A 16 5.49 32.42 11.47
C LYS A 16 6.12 31.99 10.14
N GLY A 17 6.90 32.88 9.52
CA GLY A 17 7.65 32.57 8.32
C GLY A 17 8.70 31.47 8.54
N HIS A 18 9.43 31.54 9.65
CA HIS A 18 10.40 30.49 10.03
C HIS A 18 9.70 29.17 10.31
N GLU A 19 8.62 29.18 11.06
CA GLU A 19 7.84 27.97 11.34
C GLU A 19 7.28 27.34 10.06
N ALA A 20 6.76 28.16 9.15
CA ALA A 20 6.25 27.69 7.85
C ALA A 20 7.36 27.07 7.01
N ALA A 21 8.56 27.67 6.98
CA ALA A 21 9.71 27.15 6.26
C ALA A 21 10.20 25.83 6.85
N GLU A 22 10.25 25.71 8.18
CA GLU A 22 10.61 24.46 8.87
C GLU A 22 9.61 23.34 8.58
N ASN A 23 8.31 23.66 8.66
CA ASN A 23 7.24 22.69 8.37
C ASN A 23 7.28 22.23 6.92
N TYR A 24 7.54 23.14 5.99
CA TYR A 24 7.71 22.80 4.58
C TYR A 24 8.91 21.87 4.35
N GLY A 25 10.05 22.17 4.99
CA GLY A 25 11.25 21.32 4.91
C GLY A 25 11.00 19.92 5.46
N ARG A 26 10.29 19.81 6.58
CA ARG A 26 9.91 18.49 7.15
C ARG A 26 8.98 17.73 6.21
N SER A 27 7.98 18.40 5.63
CA SER A 27 7.06 17.78 4.68
C SER A 27 7.77 17.28 3.43
N GLN A 28 8.72 18.05 2.90
CA GLN A 28 9.53 17.62 1.76
C GLN A 28 10.40 16.41 2.11
N HIS A 29 11.04 16.44 3.28
CA HIS A 29 11.88 15.34 3.74
C HIS A 29 11.08 14.03 3.87
N ARG A 30 9.88 14.10 4.48
CA ARG A 30 8.99 12.95 4.59
C ARG A 30 8.52 12.44 3.22
N ALA A 31 8.21 13.35 2.31
CA ALA A 31 7.82 13.00 0.94
C ALA A 31 8.96 12.27 0.20
N GLU A 32 10.19 12.72 0.36
CA GLU A 32 11.37 12.07 -0.22
C GLU A 32 11.58 10.67 0.36
N ILE A 33 11.44 10.51 1.68
CA ILE A 33 11.50 9.21 2.35
C ILE A 33 10.41 8.30 1.80
N ALA A 34 9.17 8.77 1.73
CA ALA A 34 8.04 7.99 1.21
C ALA A 34 8.28 7.54 -0.22
N THR A 35 8.80 8.41 -1.08
CA THR A 35 9.08 8.06 -2.47
C THR A 35 10.21 7.05 -2.59
N THR A 36 11.33 7.28 -1.91
CA THR A 36 12.52 6.42 -2.01
C THR A 36 12.30 5.07 -1.33
N GLN A 37 11.89 5.09 -0.08
CA GLN A 37 11.66 3.88 0.71
C GLN A 37 10.38 3.16 0.28
N GLY A 38 9.42 3.89 -0.27
CA GLY A 38 8.19 3.31 -0.81
C GLY A 38 8.46 2.38 -2.00
N LYS A 39 9.37 2.76 -2.89
CA LYS A 39 9.81 1.89 -3.99
C LYS A 39 10.48 0.62 -3.47
N GLN A 40 11.36 0.76 -2.49
CA GLN A 40 12.05 -0.37 -1.86
C GLN A 40 11.04 -1.28 -1.15
N PHE A 41 10.08 -0.68 -0.44
CA PHE A 41 9.01 -1.40 0.23
C PHE A 41 8.19 -2.21 -0.78
N PHE A 42 7.77 -1.60 -1.87
CA PHE A 42 6.98 -2.27 -2.90
C PHE A 42 7.76 -3.43 -3.54
N THR A 43 9.03 -3.23 -3.85
CA THR A 43 9.89 -4.28 -4.40
C THR A 43 9.99 -5.47 -3.43
N ALA A 44 10.24 -5.21 -2.16
CA ALA A 44 10.31 -6.26 -1.13
C ALA A 44 8.93 -6.92 -0.92
N PHE A 45 7.87 -6.15 -0.97
CA PHE A 45 6.49 -6.65 -0.90
C PHE A 45 6.19 -7.64 -2.04
N VAL A 46 6.55 -7.30 -3.27
CA VAL A 46 6.34 -8.18 -4.44
C VAL A 46 7.08 -9.50 -4.28
N ILE A 47 8.33 -9.44 -3.81
CA ILE A 47 9.13 -10.65 -3.55
C ILE A 47 8.44 -11.52 -2.49
N SER A 48 8.02 -10.91 -1.40
CA SER A 48 7.36 -11.62 -0.29
C SER A 48 6.01 -12.22 -0.73
N LEU A 49 5.24 -11.47 -1.53
CA LEU A 49 3.98 -11.94 -2.10
C LEU A 49 4.18 -13.15 -2.99
N GLU A 50 5.19 -13.12 -3.86
CA GLU A 50 5.51 -14.26 -4.74
C GLU A 50 5.92 -15.49 -3.93
N GLU A 51 6.74 -15.30 -2.90
CA GLU A 51 7.14 -16.39 -2.01
C GLU A 51 5.95 -17.01 -1.30
N ASP A 52 5.04 -16.19 -0.77
CA ASP A 52 3.85 -16.65 -0.09
C ASP A 52 2.91 -17.42 -1.04
N VAL A 53 2.71 -16.91 -2.25
CA VAL A 53 1.90 -17.58 -3.28
C VAL A 53 2.52 -18.92 -3.68
N ASN A 54 3.83 -18.96 -3.89
CA ASN A 54 4.54 -20.19 -4.23
C ASN A 54 4.46 -21.22 -3.09
N GLU A 55 4.53 -20.78 -1.85
CA GLU A 55 4.38 -21.66 -0.69
C GLU A 55 2.96 -22.26 -0.62
N ILE A 56 1.94 -21.47 -0.87
CA ILE A 56 0.57 -21.98 -0.95
C ILE A 56 0.44 -23.01 -2.07
N LYS A 57 0.99 -22.72 -3.24
CA LYS A 57 1.00 -23.66 -4.37
C LYS A 57 1.71 -24.96 -3.99
N ARG A 58 2.82 -24.86 -3.28
CA ARG A 58 3.58 -26.03 -2.80
C ARG A 58 2.77 -26.87 -1.81
N GLN A 59 2.09 -26.22 -0.86
CA GLN A 59 1.24 -26.89 0.13
C GLN A 59 0.04 -27.59 -0.52
N LEU A 60 -0.47 -27.03 -1.61
CA LEU A 60 -1.56 -27.60 -2.39
C LEU A 60 -1.09 -28.54 -3.50
N GLN A 61 0.19 -28.85 -3.53
CA GLN A 61 0.78 -29.73 -4.55
C GLN A 61 0.13 -31.11 -4.51
N GLY A 62 -0.33 -31.60 -5.68
CA GLY A 62 -1.11 -32.82 -5.78
C GLY A 62 -2.61 -32.59 -5.69
N ASP A 63 -3.06 -31.43 -5.24
CA ASP A 63 -4.44 -30.99 -5.31
C ASP A 63 -4.74 -30.42 -6.71
N VAL A 64 -5.96 -30.66 -7.21
CA VAL A 64 -6.37 -30.21 -8.55
C VAL A 64 -6.34 -28.69 -8.70
N THR A 65 -6.39 -27.97 -7.57
CA THR A 65 -6.49 -26.49 -7.56
C THR A 65 -5.15 -25.80 -7.53
N SER A 66 -4.04 -26.50 -7.35
CA SER A 66 -2.72 -25.89 -7.12
C SER A 66 -2.17 -25.14 -8.33
N SER A 67 -2.44 -25.65 -9.55
CA SER A 67 -1.90 -25.10 -10.80
C SER A 67 -2.66 -23.91 -11.35
N ASP A 68 -3.77 -23.51 -10.73
CA ASP A 68 -4.67 -22.48 -11.27
C ASP A 68 -4.36 -21.07 -10.76
N THR A 69 -3.38 -20.94 -9.88
CA THR A 69 -2.93 -19.64 -9.37
C THR A 69 -1.76 -19.15 -10.22
N ILE A 70 -1.92 -17.96 -10.80
CA ILE A 70 -0.92 -17.34 -11.68
C ILE A 70 -0.48 -16.02 -11.05
N PHE A 71 0.83 -15.89 -10.84
CA PHE A 71 1.48 -14.66 -10.41
C PHE A 71 2.27 -14.10 -11.59
N GLN A 72 2.01 -12.84 -11.94
CA GLN A 72 2.68 -12.15 -13.04
C GLN A 72 3.16 -10.79 -12.59
N SER A 73 4.46 -10.54 -12.71
CA SER A 73 5.03 -9.20 -12.57
C SER A 73 4.99 -8.55 -13.95
N ILE A 74 4.02 -7.65 -14.16
CA ILE A 74 3.79 -7.01 -15.46
C ILE A 74 4.76 -5.87 -15.69
N ALA A 75 5.03 -5.10 -14.63
CA ALA A 75 5.95 -3.97 -14.63
C ALA A 75 6.57 -3.85 -13.24
N PRO A 76 7.64 -3.05 -13.05
CA PRO A 76 8.19 -2.82 -11.71
C PRO A 76 7.17 -2.26 -10.71
N THR A 77 6.09 -1.65 -11.20
CA THR A 77 5.04 -1.03 -10.40
C THR A 77 3.71 -1.78 -10.45
N GLU A 78 3.64 -2.93 -11.10
CA GLU A 78 2.37 -3.63 -11.31
C GLU A 78 2.55 -5.14 -11.25
N VAL A 79 1.70 -5.79 -10.43
CA VAL A 79 1.63 -7.23 -10.27
C VAL A 79 0.20 -7.69 -10.49
N LYS A 80 0.04 -8.77 -11.22
CA LYS A 80 -1.25 -9.42 -11.42
C LYS A 80 -1.25 -10.81 -10.79
N LEU A 81 -2.31 -11.10 -10.02
CA LEU A 81 -2.50 -12.37 -9.35
C LEU A 81 -3.90 -12.87 -9.66
N THR A 82 -3.99 -14.03 -10.29
CA THR A 82 -5.26 -14.61 -10.71
C THR A 82 -5.38 -16.05 -10.27
N ARG A 83 -6.62 -16.46 -10.01
CA ARG A 83 -6.94 -17.86 -9.71
C ARG A 83 -8.28 -18.20 -10.35
N SER A 84 -8.31 -19.24 -11.16
CA SER A 84 -9.48 -19.61 -11.95
C SER A 84 -10.40 -20.64 -11.27
N ARG A 85 -9.99 -21.19 -10.12
CA ARG A 85 -10.77 -22.15 -9.32
C ARG A 85 -10.98 -21.66 -7.91
N PHE A 86 -11.74 -22.38 -7.15
CA PHE A 86 -12.07 -22.06 -5.76
C PHE A 86 -10.83 -21.98 -4.84
N PRO A 87 -10.66 -20.92 -4.06
CA PRO A 87 -11.37 -19.64 -4.14
C PRO A 87 -10.94 -18.87 -5.39
N TRP A 88 -11.91 -18.43 -6.19
CA TRP A 88 -11.64 -17.66 -7.40
C TRP A 88 -11.33 -16.22 -7.05
N PHE A 89 -10.31 -15.64 -7.69
CA PHE A 89 -10.04 -14.20 -7.63
C PHE A 89 -9.28 -13.71 -8.86
N ASP A 90 -9.43 -12.42 -9.11
CA ASP A 90 -8.68 -11.65 -10.09
C ASP A 90 -8.23 -10.37 -9.39
N ALA A 91 -6.92 -10.20 -9.22
CA ALA A 91 -6.35 -9.09 -8.47
C ALA A 91 -5.23 -8.42 -9.26
N THR A 92 -5.21 -7.09 -9.19
CA THR A 92 -4.12 -6.26 -9.71
C THR A 92 -3.62 -5.37 -8.58
N ILE A 93 -2.32 -5.38 -8.36
CA ILE A 93 -1.66 -4.57 -7.32
C ILE A 93 -0.71 -3.62 -8.01
N THR A 94 -0.91 -2.32 -7.77
CA THR A 94 -0.17 -1.26 -8.45
C THR A 94 0.47 -0.34 -7.42
N HIS A 95 1.71 0.04 -7.65
CA HIS A 95 2.36 1.11 -6.90
C HIS A 95 2.09 2.43 -7.62
N GLN A 96 1.16 3.19 -7.07
CA GLN A 96 0.80 4.54 -7.53
C GLN A 96 1.19 5.52 -6.42
N ASP A 97 2.44 5.98 -6.44
CA ASP A 97 2.97 6.86 -5.38
C ASP A 97 2.00 8.01 -5.06
N PRO A 98 1.57 8.22 -3.79
CA PRO A 98 2.08 7.60 -2.56
C PRO A 98 1.36 6.33 -2.10
N ASP A 99 0.62 5.67 -2.96
CA ASP A 99 -0.23 4.54 -2.58
C ASP A 99 0.20 3.22 -3.22
N ILE A 100 -0.13 2.12 -2.56
CA ILE A 100 -0.26 0.80 -3.17
C ILE A 100 -1.76 0.54 -3.32
N VAL A 101 -2.20 0.22 -4.52
CA VAL A 101 -3.61 0.02 -4.84
C VAL A 101 -3.84 -1.44 -5.19
N LEU A 102 -4.75 -2.08 -4.46
CA LEU A 102 -5.25 -3.42 -4.76
C LEU A 102 -6.65 -3.32 -5.34
N ASP A 103 -6.80 -3.73 -6.59
CA ASP A 103 -8.08 -3.84 -7.26
C ASP A 103 -8.37 -5.34 -7.47
N TYR A 104 -9.46 -5.84 -6.89
CA TYR A 104 -9.72 -7.27 -6.93
C TYR A 104 -11.22 -7.60 -6.98
N ALA A 105 -11.49 -8.75 -7.55
CA ALA A 105 -12.77 -9.43 -7.43
C ALA A 105 -12.52 -10.85 -6.94
N LYS A 106 -13.37 -11.36 -6.07
CA LYS A 106 -13.28 -12.76 -5.62
C LYS A 106 -14.66 -13.36 -5.41
N GLY A 107 -14.72 -14.67 -5.46
CA GLY A 107 -15.98 -15.38 -5.27
C GLY A 107 -15.80 -16.87 -5.09
N LEU A 108 -16.89 -17.52 -4.78
CA LEU A 108 -16.96 -18.96 -4.53
C LEU A 108 -17.34 -19.75 -5.79
N GLY A 109 -17.71 -19.05 -6.86
CA GLY A 109 -18.16 -19.64 -8.09
C GLY A 109 -17.09 -19.80 -9.16
N VAL A 110 -17.52 -19.80 -10.40
CA VAL A 110 -16.66 -19.91 -11.58
C VAL A 110 -16.09 -18.56 -11.94
N ALA A 111 -14.84 -18.51 -12.38
CA ALA A 111 -14.17 -17.31 -12.85
C ALA A 111 -15.00 -16.63 -13.96
N GLY A 112 -15.10 -15.29 -13.86
CA GLY A 112 -15.83 -14.50 -14.84
C GLY A 112 -17.31 -14.32 -14.55
N ASP A 113 -17.77 -14.68 -13.34
CA ASP A 113 -19.15 -14.39 -12.92
C ASP A 113 -19.36 -12.87 -12.85
N PRO A 114 -20.25 -12.32 -13.72
CA PRO A 114 -20.48 -10.88 -13.77
C PRO A 114 -21.20 -10.30 -12.53
N ALA A 115 -21.72 -11.17 -11.65
CA ALA A 115 -22.38 -10.74 -10.42
C ALA A 115 -21.39 -10.42 -9.30
N LEU A 116 -20.08 -10.67 -9.50
CA LEU A 116 -19.06 -10.38 -8.50
C LEU A 116 -18.61 -8.93 -8.59
N ASP A 117 -18.76 -8.21 -7.48
CA ASP A 117 -18.33 -6.83 -7.38
C ASP A 117 -16.80 -6.75 -7.25
N ARG A 118 -16.22 -5.82 -7.98
CA ARG A 118 -14.82 -5.48 -7.78
C ARG A 118 -14.69 -4.54 -6.58
N LYS A 119 -13.64 -4.77 -5.81
CA LYS A 119 -13.28 -3.94 -4.66
C LYS A 119 -11.91 -3.33 -4.87
N THR A 120 -11.72 -2.13 -4.35
CA THR A 120 -10.44 -1.43 -4.41
C THR A 120 -10.01 -1.07 -3.00
N CYS A 121 -8.81 -1.47 -2.64
CA CYS A 121 -8.17 -1.13 -1.38
C CYS A 121 -6.98 -0.22 -1.65
N HIS A 122 -6.87 0.86 -0.88
CA HIS A 122 -5.73 1.76 -0.93
C HIS A 122 -4.89 1.61 0.33
N PHE A 123 -3.59 1.46 0.14
CA PHE A 123 -2.61 1.40 1.22
C PHE A 123 -1.64 2.57 1.02
N SER A 124 -1.71 3.54 1.91
CA SER A 124 -0.92 4.77 1.79
C SER A 124 0.38 4.68 2.58
N PHE A 125 1.46 5.17 1.99
CA PHE A 125 2.72 5.32 2.71
C PHE A 125 2.61 6.45 3.72
N HIS A 126 3.08 6.17 4.92
CA HIS A 126 3.10 7.11 6.02
C HIS A 126 4.49 7.14 6.65
N VAL A 127 5.00 8.35 6.86
CA VAL A 127 6.29 8.56 7.51
C VAL A 127 6.05 9.22 8.86
N SER A 128 6.51 8.57 9.93
CA SER A 128 6.38 9.07 11.29
C SER A 128 7.31 10.25 11.57
N ASP A 129 7.16 10.87 12.74
CA ASP A 129 8.03 11.93 13.20
C ASP A 129 9.49 11.47 13.36
N ASP A 130 9.70 10.17 13.56
CA ASP A 130 11.03 9.56 13.67
C ASP A 130 11.57 9.06 12.31
N ASP A 131 10.96 9.53 11.20
CA ASP A 131 11.33 9.16 9.83
C ASP A 131 11.19 7.66 9.53
N VAL A 132 10.26 6.99 10.19
CA VAL A 132 9.96 5.57 9.96
C VAL A 132 8.80 5.41 8.99
N LEU A 133 9.03 4.67 7.91
CA LEU A 133 8.02 4.37 6.92
C LEU A 133 7.10 3.25 7.42
N SER A 134 5.81 3.44 7.23
CA SER A 134 4.81 2.40 7.36
C SER A 134 3.79 2.53 6.25
N VAL A 135 2.97 1.49 6.07
CA VAL A 135 1.86 1.51 5.12
C VAL A 135 0.57 1.39 5.92
N GLN A 136 -0.37 2.25 5.63
CA GLN A 136 -1.63 2.32 6.34
C GLN A 136 -2.79 2.11 5.38
N GLU A 137 -3.73 1.24 5.76
CA GLU A 137 -4.96 1.03 5.01
C GLU A 137 -5.81 2.30 5.06
N SER A 138 -6.18 2.81 3.87
CA SER A 138 -6.97 4.03 3.74
C SER A 138 -8.46 3.72 3.77
N PHE A 139 -9.27 4.71 4.16
CA PHE A 139 -10.73 4.67 4.11
C PHE A 139 -11.37 3.60 4.99
N ASN A 140 -10.70 3.20 6.06
CA ASN A 140 -11.24 2.26 7.03
C ASN A 140 -11.36 2.95 8.38
N ASP A 141 -12.45 2.70 9.12
CA ASP A 141 -12.69 3.27 10.44
C ASP A 141 -11.64 2.84 11.47
N ASN A 142 -11.05 1.68 11.26
CA ASN A 142 -9.99 1.13 12.10
C ASN A 142 -8.84 0.66 11.20
N PRO A 143 -8.04 1.59 10.67
CA PRO A 143 -7.05 1.26 9.65
C PRO A 143 -5.93 0.40 10.22
N ARG A 144 -5.58 -0.67 9.49
CA ARG A 144 -4.41 -1.48 9.79
C ARG A 144 -3.15 -0.78 9.33
N GLN A 145 -2.10 -0.94 10.11
CA GLN A 145 -0.80 -0.39 9.81
C GLN A 145 0.21 -1.53 9.63
N PHE A 146 0.98 -1.43 8.56
CA PHE A 146 1.98 -2.44 8.19
C PHE A 146 3.36 -1.81 8.22
N HIS A 147 4.25 -2.33 9.04
CA HIS A 147 5.62 -1.83 9.17
C HIS A 147 6.59 -2.58 8.25
N GLN A 148 6.27 -3.83 7.93
CA GLN A 148 7.11 -4.68 7.10
C GLN A 148 6.38 -5.11 5.83
N PRO A 149 7.10 -5.23 4.70
CA PRO A 149 6.50 -5.69 3.45
C PRO A 149 5.85 -7.08 3.56
N GLU A 150 6.41 -7.95 4.38
CA GLU A 150 5.91 -9.30 4.62
C GLU A 150 4.54 -9.29 5.29
N GLU A 151 4.28 -8.33 6.15
CA GLU A 151 2.99 -8.17 6.82
C GLU A 151 1.89 -7.80 5.83
N LEU A 152 2.19 -6.89 4.91
CA LEU A 152 1.26 -6.49 3.86
C LEU A 152 1.00 -7.66 2.89
N ALA A 153 2.05 -8.38 2.51
CA ALA A 153 1.92 -9.55 1.64
C ALA A 153 1.01 -10.60 2.28
N ARG A 154 1.22 -10.90 3.55
CA ARG A 154 0.36 -11.83 4.30
C ARG A 154 -1.09 -11.37 4.32
N HIS A 155 -1.32 -10.10 4.57
CA HIS A 155 -2.67 -9.53 4.62
C HIS A 155 -3.38 -9.72 3.28
N ILE A 156 -2.72 -9.43 2.18
CA ILE A 156 -3.30 -9.56 0.84
C ILE A 156 -3.55 -11.03 0.49
N VAL A 157 -2.62 -11.91 0.80
CA VAL A 157 -2.81 -13.36 0.58
C VAL A 157 -4.01 -13.86 1.37
N GLN A 158 -4.12 -13.50 2.63
CA GLN A 158 -5.27 -13.87 3.45
C GLN A 158 -6.57 -13.30 2.88
N LEU A 159 -6.57 -12.06 2.44
CA LEU A 159 -7.74 -11.42 1.86
C LEU A 159 -8.22 -12.14 0.60
N LEU A 160 -7.32 -12.58 -0.25
CA LEU A 160 -7.66 -13.24 -1.52
C LEU A 160 -8.01 -14.72 -1.35
N PHE A 161 -7.32 -15.45 -0.48
CA PHE A 161 -7.49 -16.90 -0.33
C PHE A 161 -8.50 -17.30 0.76
N GLN A 162 -8.79 -16.44 1.73
CA GLN A 162 -9.79 -16.72 2.76
C GLN A 162 -11.20 -16.48 2.26
N LEU A 163 -12.11 -17.28 2.78
CA LEU A 163 -13.52 -17.25 2.42
C LEU A 163 -14.33 -16.28 3.27
#